data_c79329033cf65f5f2b8e21240699f533
#
_entry.id   c79329033cf65f5f2b8e21240699f533
#
_cell.length_a   1.000
_cell.length_b   1.000
_cell.length_c   1.000
_cell.angle_alpha   90.00
_cell.angle_beta   90.00
_cell.angle_gamma   90.00
#
_symmetry.space_group_name_H-M   'P 1'
#
loop_
_entity.id
_entity.type
_entity.pdbx_description
1 polymer ?
#
loop_
_entity_poly.entity_id
_entity_poly.type
_entity_poly.pdbx_seq_one_letter_code
_entity_poly.pdbx_strand_id
1 'polypeptide(L)'
;VTVDEVLAAHRDAGREFTAGGVRSFVLDDGSPDAEAVVCLHGVPASSFLYRAVVPELARRGLRGIAFDLPGLGLAERPEDFDYSWTGLGRWATSALDALGLDQVHLVVHDIGGPVGFEVAAAAPGRVRSILLLNTMVAVDTFRRPWVMEPFAHRGPGEAWLTATRVPAIFRTLMRTIGVSSDVPTEAVDAYVRLLLGDDNGRAFLRIMRSFERTAEKRRLYEEVVGSGARPVGVLWGSKDTALPLRTYGVQARLAARLDDIPTVPGKHFLQEDFPAEVAAAAATLAGHS
;
A
#
# COMPACT_ATOMS: atom_id res chain seq x y z
N VAL A 1 23.55 12.28 1.51
CA VAL A 1 22.25 12.48 0.83
C VAL A 1 21.29 13.14 1.81
N THR A 2 20.55 14.15 1.40
CA THR A 2 19.56 14.85 2.22
C THR A 2 18.15 14.32 1.94
N VAL A 3 17.19 14.62 2.82
CA VAL A 3 15.77 14.26 2.60
C VAL A 3 15.22 14.91 1.33
N ASP A 4 15.64 16.15 1.04
CA ASP A 4 15.19 16.87 -0.15
C ASP A 4 15.74 16.22 -1.43
N GLU A 5 16.98 15.74 -1.43
CA GLU A 5 17.55 14.97 -2.54
C GLU A 5 16.83 13.63 -2.73
N VAL A 6 16.48 12.92 -1.64
CA VAL A 6 15.67 11.68 -1.71
C VAL A 6 14.30 11.96 -2.33
N LEU A 7 13.63 13.01 -1.92
CA LEU A 7 12.32 13.39 -2.46
C LEU A 7 12.41 13.91 -3.90
N ALA A 8 13.47 14.62 -4.27
CA ALA A 8 13.71 15.03 -5.65
C ALA A 8 13.91 13.81 -6.55
N ALA A 9 14.78 12.89 -6.16
CA ALA A 9 14.98 11.64 -6.90
C ALA A 9 13.70 10.82 -7.07
N HIS A 10 12.84 10.79 -6.04
CA HIS A 10 11.54 10.14 -6.15
C HIS A 10 10.62 10.83 -7.17
N ARG A 11 10.56 12.18 -7.17
CA ARG A 11 9.78 12.93 -8.17
C ARG A 11 10.31 12.74 -9.60
N ASP A 12 11.62 12.71 -9.75
CA ASP A 12 12.27 12.53 -11.07
C ASP A 12 12.07 11.11 -11.62
N ALA A 13 11.84 10.12 -10.74
CA ALA A 13 11.59 8.73 -11.12
C ALA A 13 10.16 8.46 -11.59
N GLY A 14 9.24 9.42 -11.47
CA GLY A 14 7.84 9.24 -11.83
C GLY A 14 7.24 10.46 -12.52
N ARG A 15 5.94 10.51 -12.57
CA ARG A 15 5.20 11.61 -13.21
C ARG A 15 3.86 11.88 -12.54
N GLU A 16 3.35 13.08 -12.72
CA GLU A 16 1.97 13.41 -12.34
C GLU A 16 0.97 12.83 -13.36
N PHE A 17 -0.22 12.52 -12.89
CA PHE A 17 -1.39 12.18 -13.70
C PHE A 17 -2.67 12.61 -12.96
N THR A 18 -3.80 12.61 -13.66
CA THR A 18 -5.10 12.96 -13.08
C THR A 18 -6.09 11.82 -13.30
N ALA A 19 -6.79 11.42 -12.26
CA ALA A 19 -7.84 10.42 -12.31
C ALA A 19 -9.00 10.83 -11.41
N GLY A 20 -10.25 10.64 -11.86
CA GLY A 20 -11.44 10.98 -11.08
C GLY A 20 -11.45 12.43 -10.56
N GLY A 21 -10.84 13.37 -11.29
CA GLY A 21 -10.73 14.77 -10.89
C GLY A 21 -9.67 15.07 -9.82
N VAL A 22 -8.85 14.09 -9.40
CA VAL A 22 -7.78 14.25 -8.42
C VAL A 22 -6.44 14.06 -9.10
N ARG A 23 -5.53 15.02 -8.97
CA ARG A 23 -4.14 14.89 -9.42
C ARG A 23 -3.38 14.00 -8.47
N SER A 24 -2.55 13.11 -9.02
CA SER A 24 -1.72 12.20 -8.27
C SER A 24 -0.36 12.00 -8.93
N PHE A 25 0.45 11.14 -8.35
CA PHE A 25 1.80 10.80 -8.82
C PHE A 25 1.90 9.29 -9.04
N VAL A 26 2.68 8.88 -10.07
CA VAL A 26 2.90 7.48 -10.41
C VAL A 26 4.37 7.20 -10.72
N LEU A 27 4.89 6.13 -10.15
CA LEU A 27 6.07 5.42 -10.64
C LEU A 27 5.61 4.41 -11.70
N ASP A 28 6.26 4.36 -12.85
CA ASP A 28 5.88 3.54 -13.99
C ASP A 28 7.16 3.12 -14.74
N ASP A 29 7.57 1.87 -14.62
CA ASP A 29 8.80 1.35 -15.20
C ASP A 29 8.58 0.00 -15.89
N GLY A 30 9.30 -0.23 -16.97
CA GLY A 30 9.15 -1.40 -17.83
C GLY A 30 8.52 -1.08 -19.19
N SER A 31 8.40 -2.10 -20.04
CA SER A 31 7.78 -1.91 -21.35
C SER A 31 6.29 -1.60 -21.23
N PRO A 32 5.75 -0.63 -21.99
CA PRO A 32 4.31 -0.36 -22.03
C PRO A 32 3.46 -1.58 -22.45
N ASP A 33 4.04 -2.49 -23.22
CA ASP A 33 3.38 -3.70 -23.72
C ASP A 33 3.49 -4.89 -22.78
N ALA A 34 4.27 -4.76 -21.68
CA ALA A 34 4.41 -5.83 -20.68
C ALA A 34 3.18 -5.89 -19.76
N GLU A 35 2.96 -7.07 -19.18
CA GLU A 35 1.89 -7.25 -18.17
C GLU A 35 2.12 -6.31 -16.98
N ALA A 36 1.06 -5.55 -16.64
CA ALA A 36 1.14 -4.52 -15.63
C ALA A 36 0.94 -5.09 -14.21
N VAL A 37 1.86 -4.75 -13.31
CA VAL A 37 1.76 -5.03 -11.89
C VAL A 37 1.56 -3.71 -11.14
N VAL A 38 0.37 -3.51 -10.59
CA VAL A 38 0.01 -2.32 -9.83
C VAL A 38 0.19 -2.55 -8.34
N CYS A 39 1.04 -1.75 -7.73
CA CYS A 39 1.37 -1.80 -6.31
C CYS A 39 0.57 -0.75 -5.54
N LEU A 40 -0.31 -1.20 -4.64
CA LEU A 40 -1.14 -0.33 -3.80
C LEU A 40 -0.56 -0.25 -2.38
N HIS A 41 -0.17 0.94 -1.99
CA HIS A 41 0.39 1.23 -0.67
C HIS A 41 -0.70 1.41 0.40
N GLY A 42 -0.29 1.39 1.65
CA GLY A 42 -1.14 1.71 2.79
C GLY A 42 -0.73 2.99 3.52
N VAL A 43 -1.01 3.05 4.81
CA VAL A 43 -0.69 4.18 5.69
C VAL A 43 0.43 3.82 6.68
N PRO A 44 1.32 4.76 6.97
CA PRO A 44 1.49 6.12 6.46
C PRO A 44 2.43 6.19 5.24
N ALA A 45 2.23 5.33 4.24
CA ALA A 45 3.08 5.21 3.07
C ALA A 45 2.51 5.93 1.83
N SER A 46 3.21 5.78 0.70
CA SER A 46 2.89 6.28 -0.62
C SER A 46 3.55 5.38 -1.67
N SER A 47 3.51 5.73 -2.95
CA SER A 47 4.29 5.07 -4.00
C SER A 47 5.79 4.98 -3.69
N PHE A 48 6.30 5.88 -2.84
CA PHE A 48 7.67 5.87 -2.36
C PHE A 48 8.10 4.53 -1.74
N LEU A 49 7.17 3.80 -1.11
CA LEU A 49 7.40 2.46 -0.57
C LEU A 49 7.83 1.45 -1.64
N TYR A 50 7.36 1.65 -2.87
CA TYR A 50 7.61 0.74 -3.99
C TYR A 50 8.73 1.21 -4.94
N ARG A 51 9.48 2.28 -4.60
CA ARG A 51 10.53 2.86 -5.47
C ARG A 51 11.64 1.88 -5.85
N ALA A 52 11.89 0.85 -5.01
CA ALA A 52 12.82 -0.23 -5.31
C ALA A 52 12.14 -1.45 -5.94
N VAL A 53 10.86 -1.69 -5.66
CA VAL A 53 10.10 -2.84 -6.20
C VAL A 53 9.74 -2.62 -7.67
N VAL A 54 9.35 -1.41 -8.05
CA VAL A 54 8.95 -1.08 -9.43
C VAL A 54 10.06 -1.40 -10.44
N PRO A 55 11.33 -0.96 -10.25
CA PRO A 55 12.42 -1.36 -11.14
C PRO A 55 12.74 -2.88 -11.10
N GLU A 56 12.52 -3.54 -9.96
CA GLU A 56 12.69 -5.00 -9.85
C GLU A 56 11.66 -5.76 -10.68
N LEU A 57 10.43 -5.27 -10.77
CA LEU A 57 9.40 -5.82 -11.66
C LEU A 57 9.80 -5.64 -13.13
N ALA A 58 10.30 -4.44 -13.49
CA ALA A 58 10.76 -4.16 -14.86
C ALA A 58 11.91 -5.09 -15.29
N ARG A 59 12.88 -5.37 -14.40
CA ARG A 59 13.95 -6.33 -14.65
C ARG A 59 13.45 -7.77 -14.89
N ARG A 60 12.24 -8.10 -14.46
CA ARG A 60 11.57 -9.39 -14.68
C ARG A 60 10.64 -9.41 -15.88
N GLY A 61 10.70 -8.36 -16.73
CA GLY A 61 9.87 -8.27 -17.94
C GLY A 61 8.42 -7.86 -17.70
N LEU A 62 8.10 -7.36 -16.51
CA LEU A 62 6.79 -6.82 -16.14
C LEU A 62 6.81 -5.28 -16.21
N ARG A 63 5.64 -4.66 -16.32
CA ARG A 63 5.51 -3.22 -16.13
C ARG A 63 5.10 -2.94 -14.68
N GLY A 64 6.05 -2.45 -13.87
CA GLY A 64 5.81 -2.07 -12.47
C GLY A 64 5.18 -0.69 -12.38
N ILE A 65 4.08 -0.59 -11.63
CA ILE A 65 3.33 0.66 -11.45
C ILE A 65 3.01 0.84 -9.96
N ALA A 66 3.29 2.01 -9.42
CA ALA A 66 2.86 2.38 -8.08
C ALA A 66 2.40 3.84 -8.08
N PHE A 67 1.16 4.11 -7.72
CA PHE A 67 0.63 5.47 -7.64
C PHE A 67 0.24 5.84 -6.21
N ASP A 68 0.22 7.14 -5.94
CA ASP A 68 -0.20 7.68 -4.66
C ASP A 68 -1.73 7.73 -4.56
N LEU A 69 -2.27 7.17 -3.48
CA LEU A 69 -3.70 7.30 -3.18
C LEU A 69 -4.03 8.74 -2.76
N PRO A 70 -5.22 9.27 -3.12
CA PRO A 70 -5.66 10.60 -2.68
C PRO A 70 -5.44 10.81 -1.18
N GLY A 71 -4.87 11.95 -0.81
CA GLY A 71 -4.59 12.26 0.59
C GLY A 71 -3.22 11.80 1.11
N LEU A 72 -2.42 11.08 0.30
CA LEU A 72 -1.12 10.53 0.69
C LEU A 72 -0.06 10.85 -0.37
N GLY A 73 1.20 10.78 0.02
CA GLY A 73 2.31 11.01 -0.89
C GLY A 73 2.27 12.38 -1.55
N LEU A 74 2.42 12.39 -2.87
CA LEU A 74 2.36 13.55 -3.75
C LEU A 74 0.97 13.78 -4.38
N ALA A 75 -0.03 12.94 -4.03
CA ALA A 75 -1.40 13.12 -4.50
C ALA A 75 -2.07 14.32 -3.83
N GLU A 76 -3.00 14.93 -4.56
CA GLU A 76 -3.90 15.96 -4.01
C GLU A 76 -4.71 15.45 -2.83
N ARG A 77 -5.17 16.39 -2.00
CA ARG A 77 -5.85 16.14 -0.72
C ARG A 77 -7.18 16.87 -0.63
N PRO A 78 -8.15 16.60 -1.56
CA PRO A 78 -9.40 17.36 -1.61
C PRO A 78 -10.21 17.21 -0.32
N GLU A 79 -10.82 18.31 0.12
CA GLU A 79 -11.60 18.31 1.36
C GLU A 79 -12.86 17.46 1.24
N ASP A 80 -13.51 17.44 0.08
CA ASP A 80 -14.76 16.73 -0.16
C ASP A 80 -14.56 15.30 -0.71
N PHE A 81 -13.33 14.77 -0.66
CA PHE A 81 -13.03 13.41 -1.13
C PHE A 81 -13.54 12.35 -0.13
N ASP A 82 -14.09 11.26 -0.67
CA ASP A 82 -14.46 10.07 0.13
C ASP A 82 -13.21 9.23 0.42
N TYR A 83 -12.63 9.44 1.61
CA TYR A 83 -11.44 8.74 2.09
C TYR A 83 -11.72 7.35 2.68
N SER A 84 -12.92 6.79 2.52
CA SER A 84 -13.21 5.40 2.84
C SER A 84 -12.45 4.44 1.91
N TRP A 85 -12.32 3.18 2.28
CA TRP A 85 -11.73 2.17 1.39
C TRP A 85 -12.51 2.02 0.09
N THR A 86 -13.85 2.12 0.15
CA THR A 86 -14.74 2.18 -1.02
C THR A 86 -14.43 3.37 -1.92
N GLY A 87 -14.29 4.56 -1.35
CA GLY A 87 -13.97 5.78 -2.10
C GLY A 87 -12.58 5.72 -2.74
N LEU A 88 -11.58 5.27 -1.98
CA LEU A 88 -10.22 5.05 -2.48
C LEU A 88 -10.17 3.97 -3.58
N GLY A 89 -10.92 2.86 -3.42
CA GLY A 89 -11.01 1.79 -4.42
C GLY A 89 -11.65 2.26 -5.73
N ARG A 90 -12.72 3.06 -5.63
CA ARG A 90 -13.38 3.69 -6.78
C ARG A 90 -12.43 4.63 -7.52
N TRP A 91 -11.69 5.45 -6.78
CA TRP A 91 -10.67 6.32 -7.37
C TRP A 91 -9.52 5.50 -8.00
N ALA A 92 -9.04 4.44 -7.34
CA ALA A 92 -8.01 3.57 -7.87
C ALA A 92 -8.45 2.91 -9.20
N THR A 93 -9.72 2.52 -9.33
CA THR A 93 -10.28 2.04 -10.60
C THR A 93 -10.18 3.12 -11.69
N SER A 94 -10.54 4.38 -11.38
CA SER A 94 -10.37 5.50 -12.31
C SER A 94 -8.90 5.79 -12.64
N ALA A 95 -7.99 5.53 -11.70
CA ALA A 95 -6.55 5.65 -11.94
C ALA A 95 -6.06 4.60 -12.95
N LEU A 96 -6.56 3.36 -12.88
CA LEU A 96 -6.28 2.34 -13.89
C LEU A 96 -6.76 2.79 -15.28
N ASP A 97 -7.95 3.42 -15.39
CA ASP A 97 -8.47 3.95 -16.64
C ASP A 97 -7.57 5.07 -17.20
N ALA A 98 -7.21 6.03 -16.35
CA ALA A 98 -6.37 7.17 -16.73
C ALA A 98 -4.94 6.76 -17.17
N LEU A 99 -4.44 5.64 -16.65
CA LEU A 99 -3.14 5.07 -17.00
C LEU A 99 -3.21 4.07 -18.17
N GLY A 100 -4.39 3.82 -18.75
CA GLY A 100 -4.59 2.90 -19.86
C GLY A 100 -4.36 1.43 -19.51
N LEU A 101 -4.70 1.02 -18.29
CA LEU A 101 -4.44 -0.32 -17.76
C LEU A 101 -5.72 -1.17 -17.78
N ASP A 102 -5.93 -1.94 -18.84
CA ASP A 102 -7.13 -2.77 -18.99
C ASP A 102 -7.13 -4.01 -18.10
N GLN A 103 -5.97 -4.63 -17.94
CA GLN A 103 -5.76 -5.80 -17.07
C GLN A 103 -4.50 -5.61 -16.22
N VAL A 104 -4.58 -5.99 -14.96
CA VAL A 104 -3.48 -5.78 -14.00
C VAL A 104 -3.33 -6.95 -13.04
N HIS A 105 -2.11 -7.18 -12.58
CA HIS A 105 -1.81 -7.91 -11.37
C HIS A 105 -1.73 -6.90 -10.22
N LEU A 106 -2.32 -7.21 -9.06
CA LEU A 106 -2.25 -6.34 -7.89
C LEU A 106 -1.22 -6.85 -6.88
N VAL A 107 -0.40 -5.95 -6.37
CA VAL A 107 0.41 -6.14 -5.17
C VAL A 107 -0.14 -5.17 -4.13
N VAL A 108 -0.70 -5.69 -3.05
CA VAL A 108 -1.44 -4.87 -2.08
C VAL A 108 -0.82 -4.99 -0.68
N HIS A 109 -0.67 -3.86 -0.01
CA HIS A 109 -0.05 -3.78 1.31
C HIS A 109 -0.88 -2.90 2.25
N ASP A 110 -1.02 -3.28 3.53
CA ASP A 110 -1.76 -2.54 4.56
C ASP A 110 -3.19 -2.21 4.09
N ILE A 111 -3.66 -0.96 4.14
CA ILE A 111 -4.98 -0.57 3.60
C ILE A 111 -5.05 -0.67 2.07
N GLY A 112 -3.92 -0.76 1.38
CA GLY A 112 -3.90 -1.11 -0.05
C GLY A 112 -4.55 -2.45 -0.34
N GLY A 113 -4.64 -3.38 0.64
CA GLY A 113 -5.44 -4.60 0.55
C GLY A 113 -6.94 -4.31 0.39
N PRO A 114 -7.61 -3.74 1.40
CA PRO A 114 -9.00 -3.28 1.28
C PRO A 114 -9.27 -2.48 0.00
N VAL A 115 -8.42 -1.49 -0.33
CA VAL A 115 -8.56 -0.70 -1.57
C VAL A 115 -8.48 -1.59 -2.82
N GLY A 116 -7.52 -2.49 -2.91
CA GLY A 116 -7.37 -3.43 -4.03
C GLY A 116 -8.53 -4.43 -4.12
N PHE A 117 -9.10 -4.83 -2.98
CA PHE A 117 -10.30 -5.70 -2.97
C PHE A 117 -11.53 -4.96 -3.48
N GLU A 118 -11.69 -3.66 -3.19
CA GLU A 118 -12.75 -2.83 -3.78
C GLU A 118 -12.59 -2.74 -5.32
N VAL A 119 -11.35 -2.54 -5.81
CA VAL A 119 -11.05 -2.57 -7.27
C VAL A 119 -11.43 -3.92 -7.87
N ALA A 120 -11.02 -5.03 -7.24
CA ALA A 120 -11.26 -6.37 -7.75
C ALA A 120 -12.75 -6.77 -7.69
N ALA A 121 -13.51 -6.25 -6.72
CA ALA A 121 -14.95 -6.47 -6.62
C ALA A 121 -15.72 -5.67 -7.68
N ALA A 122 -15.31 -4.40 -7.91
CA ALA A 122 -15.97 -3.51 -8.88
C ALA A 122 -15.68 -3.92 -10.34
N ALA A 123 -14.50 -4.46 -10.62
CA ALA A 123 -14.05 -4.83 -11.97
C ALA A 123 -13.39 -6.23 -11.99
N PRO A 124 -14.15 -7.31 -11.76
CA PRO A 124 -13.59 -8.65 -11.55
C PRO A 124 -12.78 -9.19 -12.74
N GLY A 125 -13.11 -8.80 -13.97
CA GLY A 125 -12.37 -9.20 -15.18
C GLY A 125 -11.06 -8.44 -15.40
N ARG A 126 -10.81 -7.37 -14.64
CA ARG A 126 -9.63 -6.51 -14.78
C ARG A 126 -8.43 -6.99 -13.95
N VAL A 127 -8.69 -7.61 -12.81
CA VAL A 127 -7.65 -8.08 -11.89
C VAL A 127 -7.31 -9.54 -12.18
N ARG A 128 -6.10 -9.77 -12.69
CA ARG A 128 -5.62 -11.11 -13.09
C ARG A 128 -5.11 -11.93 -11.91
N SER A 129 -4.44 -11.29 -10.97
CA SER A 129 -3.98 -11.92 -9.72
C SER A 129 -3.83 -10.90 -8.60
N ILE A 130 -3.73 -11.37 -7.35
CA ILE A 130 -3.51 -10.49 -6.18
C ILE A 130 -2.43 -11.09 -5.29
N LEU A 131 -1.34 -10.36 -5.07
CA LEU A 131 -0.33 -10.67 -4.05
C LEU A 131 -0.61 -9.86 -2.78
N LEU A 132 -0.85 -10.55 -1.68
CA LEU A 132 -1.12 -9.95 -0.38
C LEU A 132 0.19 -9.79 0.41
N LEU A 133 0.53 -8.57 0.77
CA LEU A 133 1.68 -8.22 1.63
C LEU A 133 1.17 -7.58 2.91
N ASN A 134 1.44 -8.14 4.07
CA ASN A 134 1.16 -7.54 5.38
C ASN A 134 -0.12 -6.67 5.39
N THR A 135 -1.27 -7.28 5.08
CA THR A 135 -2.57 -6.62 4.95
C THR A 135 -3.66 -7.28 5.78
N MET A 136 -4.90 -6.81 5.69
CA MET A 136 -6.04 -7.33 6.43
C MET A 136 -7.17 -7.77 5.49
N VAL A 137 -7.68 -8.98 5.65
CA VAL A 137 -8.85 -9.51 4.93
C VAL A 137 -10.07 -9.52 5.86
N ALA A 138 -9.95 -10.08 7.06
CA ALA A 138 -11.01 -10.10 8.08
C ALA A 138 -11.08 -8.73 8.81
N VAL A 139 -11.51 -7.69 8.09
CA VAL A 139 -11.42 -6.29 8.53
C VAL A 139 -12.31 -5.94 9.72
N ASP A 140 -13.38 -6.67 9.98
CA ASP A 140 -14.26 -6.47 11.14
C ASP A 140 -13.58 -6.80 12.47
N THR A 141 -12.60 -7.71 12.44
CA THR A 141 -11.79 -8.08 13.60
C THR A 141 -10.47 -7.30 13.68
N PHE A 142 -10.19 -6.46 12.68
CA PHE A 142 -8.96 -5.67 12.64
C PHE A 142 -8.85 -4.72 13.82
N ARG A 143 -7.68 -4.76 14.47
CA ARG A 143 -7.30 -3.83 15.52
C ARG A 143 -6.11 -3.02 15.05
N ARG A 144 -6.24 -1.70 15.08
CA ARG A 144 -5.11 -0.82 14.75
C ARG A 144 -3.94 -1.10 15.69
N PRO A 145 -2.70 -1.08 15.19
CA PRO A 145 -1.52 -1.02 16.07
C PRO A 145 -1.66 0.12 17.07
N TRP A 146 -1.20 -0.07 18.29
CA TRP A 146 -1.36 0.93 19.37
C TRP A 146 -0.82 2.32 18.99
N VAL A 147 0.24 2.38 18.18
CA VAL A 147 0.84 3.63 17.67
C VAL A 147 -0.05 4.34 16.64
N MET A 148 -0.96 3.62 15.99
CA MET A 148 -1.87 4.13 14.97
C MET A 148 -3.26 4.44 15.53
N GLU A 149 -3.61 3.88 16.69
CA GLU A 149 -4.93 4.04 17.29
C GLU A 149 -5.29 5.51 17.61
N PRO A 150 -4.39 6.37 18.11
CA PRO A 150 -4.72 7.77 18.38
C PRO A 150 -5.26 8.51 17.15
N PHE A 151 -4.77 8.20 15.95
CA PHE A 151 -5.19 8.87 14.69
C PHE A 151 -6.67 8.65 14.34
N ALA A 152 -7.30 7.63 14.91
CA ALA A 152 -8.73 7.36 14.73
C ALA A 152 -9.63 8.34 15.48
N HIS A 153 -9.10 9.05 16.46
CA HIS A 153 -9.86 9.88 17.39
C HIS A 153 -9.58 11.38 17.18
N ARG A 154 -10.64 12.21 17.21
CA ARG A 154 -10.50 13.66 17.14
C ARG A 154 -9.87 14.18 18.44
N GLY A 155 -8.97 15.13 18.33
CA GLY A 155 -8.16 15.65 19.42
C GLY A 155 -6.88 14.82 19.64
N PRO A 156 -6.96 13.58 20.14
CA PRO A 156 -5.77 12.72 20.27
C PRO A 156 -5.01 12.51 18.96
N GLY A 157 -5.70 12.36 17.84
CA GLY A 157 -5.09 12.17 16.52
C GLY A 157 -4.28 13.38 16.08
N GLU A 158 -4.81 14.58 16.23
CA GLU A 158 -4.12 15.83 15.90
C GLU A 158 -2.89 16.05 16.79
N ALA A 159 -3.03 15.79 18.10
CA ALA A 159 -1.92 15.89 19.05
C ALA A 159 -0.80 14.89 18.71
N TRP A 160 -1.16 13.63 18.42
CA TRP A 160 -0.21 12.59 18.06
C TRP A 160 0.48 12.87 16.71
N LEU A 161 -0.28 13.33 15.71
CA LEU A 161 0.27 13.75 14.42
C LEU A 161 1.27 14.90 14.60
N THR A 162 0.99 15.84 15.50
CA THR A 162 1.92 16.92 15.82
C THR A 162 3.20 16.37 16.47
N ALA A 163 3.09 15.39 17.36
CA ALA A 163 4.26 14.75 17.97
C ALA A 163 5.12 14.00 16.94
N THR A 164 4.51 13.36 15.95
CA THR A 164 5.25 12.65 14.88
C THR A 164 6.03 13.57 13.95
N ARG A 165 5.81 14.89 13.98
CA ARG A 165 6.64 15.87 13.27
C ARG A 165 8.04 16.01 13.89
N VAL A 166 8.22 15.59 15.12
CA VAL A 166 9.54 15.53 15.76
C VAL A 166 10.29 14.34 15.16
N PRO A 167 11.40 14.55 14.42
CA PRO A 167 12.07 13.48 13.67
C PRO A 167 12.46 12.28 14.54
N ALA A 168 12.92 12.51 15.76
CA ALA A 168 13.30 11.44 16.68
C ALA A 168 12.12 10.51 17.03
N ILE A 169 10.92 11.07 17.22
CA ILE A 169 9.71 10.30 17.53
C ILE A 169 9.32 9.46 16.30
N PHE A 170 9.20 10.08 15.14
CA PHE A 170 8.82 9.38 13.91
C PHE A 170 9.83 8.28 13.54
N ARG A 171 11.13 8.59 13.57
CA ARG A 171 12.19 7.62 13.30
C ARG A 171 12.11 6.42 14.27
N THR A 172 11.90 6.68 15.56
CA THR A 172 11.76 5.60 16.54
C THR A 172 10.56 4.70 16.22
N LEU A 173 9.40 5.27 15.91
CA LEU A 173 8.20 4.51 15.52
C LEU A 173 8.46 3.69 14.25
N MET A 174 8.98 4.30 13.20
CA MET A 174 9.29 3.62 11.94
C MET A 174 10.32 2.51 12.12
N ARG A 175 11.37 2.73 12.91
CA ARG A 175 12.38 1.71 13.23
C ARG A 175 11.81 0.57 14.07
N THR A 176 10.84 0.86 14.93
CA THR A 176 10.24 -0.19 15.79
C THR A 176 9.34 -1.11 14.99
N ILE A 177 8.46 -0.58 14.16
CA ILE A 177 7.40 -1.36 13.50
C ILE A 177 7.55 -1.47 11.98
N GLY A 178 8.10 -0.45 11.33
CA GLY A 178 8.06 -0.31 9.88
C GLY A 178 9.24 -0.94 9.15
N VAL A 179 10.45 -0.50 9.43
CA VAL A 179 11.65 -0.79 8.64
C VAL A 179 12.82 -1.28 9.49
N SER A 180 13.80 -1.94 8.86
CA SER A 180 15.06 -2.33 9.53
C SER A 180 15.96 -1.13 9.82
N SER A 181 17.07 -1.37 10.53
CA SER A 181 18.13 -0.37 10.75
C SER A 181 18.87 0.02 9.47
N ASP A 182 18.84 -0.83 8.46
CA ASP A 182 19.63 -0.68 7.24
C ASP A 182 19.03 0.33 6.26
N VAL A 183 17.72 0.61 6.37
CA VAL A 183 17.07 1.67 5.59
C VAL A 183 17.65 3.04 5.97
N PRO A 184 18.13 3.87 5.02
CA PRO A 184 18.72 5.18 5.33
C PRO A 184 17.77 6.09 6.12
N THR A 185 18.31 6.86 7.05
CA THR A 185 17.52 7.77 7.90
C THR A 185 16.76 8.81 7.06
N GLU A 186 17.36 9.28 5.97
CA GLU A 186 16.75 10.24 5.05
C GLU A 186 15.54 9.64 4.33
N ALA A 187 15.58 8.35 4.00
CA ALA A 187 14.43 7.63 3.46
C ALA A 187 13.32 7.50 4.51
N VAL A 188 13.66 7.25 5.78
CA VAL A 188 12.66 7.24 6.87
C VAL A 188 12.04 8.62 7.05
N ASP A 189 12.83 9.68 6.98
CA ASP A 189 12.33 11.06 7.11
C ASP A 189 11.47 11.48 5.91
N ALA A 190 11.72 10.93 4.72
CA ALA A 190 10.89 11.17 3.55
C ALA A 190 9.44 10.70 3.75
N TYR A 191 9.21 9.61 4.48
CA TYR A 191 7.85 9.14 4.79
C TYR A 191 7.02 10.18 5.57
N VAL A 192 7.59 10.84 6.59
CA VAL A 192 6.84 11.84 7.33
C VAL A 192 6.58 13.10 6.49
N ARG A 193 7.53 13.48 5.62
CA ARG A 193 7.35 14.61 4.70
C ARG A 193 6.22 14.33 3.70
N LEU A 194 6.17 13.13 3.12
CA LEU A 194 5.12 12.68 2.21
C LEU A 194 3.78 12.50 2.92
N LEU A 195 3.77 12.03 4.17
CA LEU A 195 2.57 11.91 4.98
C LEU A 195 1.94 13.28 5.27
N LEU A 196 2.75 14.24 5.71
CA LEU A 196 2.26 15.57 6.07
C LEU A 196 1.78 16.36 4.86
N GLY A 197 2.50 16.29 3.73
CA GLY A 197 2.18 17.03 2.52
C GLY A 197 1.94 18.52 2.78
N ASP A 198 1.10 19.15 1.98
CA ASP A 198 0.71 20.55 2.05
C ASP A 198 -0.44 20.83 3.03
N ASP A 199 -1.25 19.79 3.35
CA ASP A 199 -2.38 19.89 4.29
C ASP A 199 -2.01 19.58 5.76
N ASN A 200 -0.72 19.37 6.03
CA ASN A 200 -0.21 18.96 7.34
C ASN A 200 -0.79 17.64 7.87
N GLY A 201 -1.14 16.71 6.98
CA GLY A 201 -1.62 15.37 7.29
C GLY A 201 -3.11 15.30 7.67
N ARG A 202 -3.90 16.33 7.34
CA ARG A 202 -5.36 16.31 7.61
C ARG A 202 -6.07 15.21 6.83
N ALA A 203 -5.70 14.99 5.56
CA ALA A 203 -6.25 13.91 4.76
C ALA A 203 -5.91 12.53 5.34
N PHE A 204 -4.68 12.33 5.80
CA PHE A 204 -4.29 11.11 6.51
C PHE A 204 -5.19 10.84 7.73
N LEU A 205 -5.49 11.85 8.56
CA LEU A 205 -6.41 11.68 9.69
C LEU A 205 -7.83 11.31 9.22
N ARG A 206 -8.28 11.84 8.09
CA ARG A 206 -9.57 11.46 7.49
C ARG A 206 -9.57 10.00 7.06
N ILE A 207 -8.51 9.54 6.37
CA ILE A 207 -8.34 8.12 6.02
C ILE A 207 -8.41 7.25 7.27
N MET A 208 -7.64 7.57 8.32
CA MET A 208 -7.61 6.79 9.55
C MET A 208 -8.99 6.68 10.24
N ARG A 209 -9.85 7.67 10.06
CA ARG A 209 -11.20 7.75 10.63
C ARG A 209 -12.28 7.10 9.76
N SER A 210 -11.95 6.80 8.49
CA SER A 210 -12.90 6.29 7.50
C SER A 210 -12.76 4.78 7.23
N PHE A 211 -12.06 4.04 8.10
CA PHE A 211 -11.89 2.59 7.95
C PHE A 211 -13.23 1.85 8.07
N GLU A 212 -13.59 1.10 7.04
CA GLU A 212 -14.84 0.34 6.94
C GLU A 212 -14.70 -1.07 7.56
N ARG A 213 -14.59 -1.13 8.88
CA ARG A 213 -14.42 -2.38 9.63
C ARG A 213 -15.77 -3.05 9.90
N THR A 214 -16.46 -3.47 8.85
CA THR A 214 -17.79 -4.10 8.95
C THR A 214 -17.77 -5.56 8.55
N ALA A 215 -18.73 -6.34 9.04
CA ALA A 215 -18.90 -7.73 8.63
C ALA A 215 -19.28 -7.87 7.13
N GLU A 216 -19.89 -6.84 6.55
CA GLU A 216 -20.19 -6.80 5.12
C GLU A 216 -18.89 -6.70 4.30
N LYS A 217 -18.00 -5.76 4.64
CA LYS A 217 -16.68 -5.63 4.00
C LYS A 217 -15.83 -6.87 4.17
N ARG A 218 -15.85 -7.48 5.35
CA ARG A 218 -15.18 -8.77 5.56
C ARG A 218 -15.66 -9.81 4.56
N ARG A 219 -16.97 -10.03 4.43
CA ARG A 219 -17.53 -11.02 3.51
C ARG A 219 -17.13 -10.73 2.06
N LEU A 220 -17.21 -9.47 1.63
CA LEU A 220 -16.78 -9.04 0.31
C LEU A 220 -15.30 -9.36 0.06
N TYR A 221 -14.42 -9.06 1.00
CA TYR A 221 -12.98 -9.26 0.85
C TYR A 221 -12.59 -10.75 0.92
N GLU A 222 -13.22 -11.53 1.79
CA GLU A 222 -13.06 -12.98 1.82
C GLU A 222 -13.54 -13.62 0.50
N GLU A 223 -14.61 -13.13 -0.12
CA GLU A 223 -15.08 -13.58 -1.42
C GLU A 223 -14.09 -13.21 -2.53
N VAL A 224 -13.61 -11.95 -2.59
CA VAL A 224 -12.62 -11.51 -3.57
C VAL A 224 -11.36 -12.36 -3.52
N VAL A 225 -10.86 -12.66 -2.32
CA VAL A 225 -9.63 -13.41 -2.09
C VAL A 225 -9.83 -14.92 -2.27
N GLY A 226 -10.98 -15.46 -1.85
CA GLY A 226 -11.25 -16.91 -1.76
C GLY A 226 -12.09 -17.51 -2.87
N SER A 227 -12.59 -16.71 -3.83
CA SER A 227 -13.48 -17.18 -4.90
C SER A 227 -12.87 -18.18 -5.88
N GLY A 228 -11.54 -18.21 -5.99
CA GLY A 228 -10.84 -18.98 -7.03
C GLY A 228 -10.95 -18.37 -8.44
N ALA A 229 -11.58 -17.19 -8.58
CA ALA A 229 -11.72 -16.51 -9.88
C ALA A 229 -10.38 -16.01 -10.45
N ARG A 230 -9.36 -15.88 -9.60
CA ARG A 230 -8.00 -15.48 -9.95
C ARG A 230 -6.99 -16.07 -8.98
N PRO A 231 -5.72 -16.24 -9.38
CA PRO A 231 -4.65 -16.60 -8.45
C PRO A 231 -4.48 -15.54 -7.35
N VAL A 232 -4.36 -16.00 -6.11
CA VAL A 232 -4.02 -15.15 -4.97
C VAL A 232 -2.80 -15.74 -4.27
N GLY A 233 -1.79 -14.90 -4.04
CA GLY A 233 -0.58 -15.24 -3.31
C GLY A 233 -0.45 -14.43 -2.03
N VAL A 234 0.41 -14.88 -1.13
CA VAL A 234 0.73 -14.20 0.13
C VAL A 234 2.25 -14.18 0.28
N LEU A 235 2.82 -13.04 0.67
CA LEU A 235 4.19 -12.94 1.16
C LEU A 235 4.18 -12.05 2.41
N TRP A 236 4.79 -12.52 3.50
CA TRP A 236 4.66 -11.83 4.78
C TRP A 236 6.00 -11.52 5.43
N GLY A 237 6.09 -10.33 6.03
CA GLY A 237 7.19 -9.99 6.93
C GLY A 237 7.04 -10.71 8.27
N SER A 238 7.91 -11.69 8.56
CA SER A 238 7.81 -12.51 9.77
C SER A 238 8.03 -11.74 11.07
N LYS A 239 8.64 -10.55 10.97
CA LYS A 239 8.89 -9.62 12.10
C LYS A 239 7.87 -8.47 12.18
N ASP A 240 6.79 -8.53 11.41
CA ASP A 240 5.74 -7.51 11.47
C ASP A 240 5.00 -7.57 12.81
N THR A 241 5.09 -6.49 13.57
CA THR A 241 4.38 -6.31 14.84
C THR A 241 3.11 -5.46 14.68
N ALA A 242 2.96 -4.77 13.54
CA ALA A 242 1.74 -4.02 13.21
C ALA A 242 0.61 -4.95 12.76
N LEU A 243 0.92 -5.85 11.81
CA LEU A 243 0.02 -6.89 11.32
C LEU A 243 0.68 -8.27 11.50
N PRO A 244 0.72 -8.81 12.73
CA PRO A 244 1.45 -10.04 13.03
C PRO A 244 1.02 -11.22 12.14
N LEU A 245 2.01 -11.94 11.60
CA LEU A 245 1.84 -13.14 10.78
C LEU A 245 0.86 -14.15 11.42
N ARG A 246 1.02 -14.40 12.74
CA ARG A 246 0.18 -15.34 13.48
C ARG A 246 -1.32 -14.98 13.52
N THR A 247 -1.67 -13.75 13.23
CA THR A 247 -3.06 -13.27 13.21
C THR A 247 -3.47 -12.96 11.78
N TYR A 248 -2.91 -11.90 11.19
CA TYR A 248 -3.37 -11.39 9.88
C TYR A 248 -2.84 -12.21 8.72
N GLY A 249 -1.60 -12.72 8.79
CA GLY A 249 -1.07 -13.62 7.78
C GLY A 249 -1.85 -14.93 7.73
N VAL A 250 -2.16 -15.52 8.90
CA VAL A 250 -3.00 -16.73 8.98
C VAL A 250 -4.41 -16.47 8.44
N GLN A 251 -5.02 -15.31 8.75
CA GLN A 251 -6.33 -14.95 8.19
C GLN A 251 -6.26 -14.81 6.66
N ALA A 252 -5.23 -14.16 6.12
CA ALA A 252 -5.01 -14.01 4.69
C ALA A 252 -4.83 -15.37 3.99
N ARG A 253 -4.01 -16.26 4.56
CA ARG A 253 -3.81 -17.63 4.06
C ARG A 253 -5.12 -18.42 4.01
N LEU A 254 -5.88 -18.40 5.11
CA LEU A 254 -7.15 -19.12 5.18
C LEU A 254 -8.17 -18.58 4.17
N ALA A 255 -8.26 -17.26 4.03
CA ALA A 255 -9.14 -16.62 3.06
C ALA A 255 -8.73 -16.98 1.61
N ALA A 256 -7.43 -16.96 1.31
CA ALA A 256 -6.88 -17.34 0.01
C ALA A 256 -6.85 -18.86 -0.25
N ARG A 257 -7.19 -19.69 0.75
CA ARG A 257 -7.18 -21.15 0.69
C ARG A 257 -5.81 -21.72 0.32
N LEU A 258 -4.75 -21.12 0.87
CA LEU A 258 -3.38 -21.55 0.65
C LEU A 258 -2.91 -22.51 1.76
N ASP A 259 -2.04 -23.44 1.41
CA ASP A 259 -1.46 -24.38 2.36
C ASP A 259 -0.38 -23.74 3.22
N ASP A 260 0.36 -22.78 2.69
CA ASP A 260 1.53 -22.15 3.34
C ASP A 260 1.56 -20.62 3.14
N ILE A 261 2.42 -19.95 3.91
CA ILE A 261 2.72 -18.52 3.81
C ILE A 261 4.22 -18.34 3.62
N PRO A 262 4.68 -18.05 2.40
CA PRO A 262 6.04 -17.58 2.19
C PRO A 262 6.34 -16.34 3.05
N THR A 263 7.51 -16.31 3.68
CA THR A 263 7.91 -15.21 4.55
C THR A 263 9.30 -14.69 4.24
N VAL A 264 9.51 -13.40 4.52
CA VAL A 264 10.83 -12.77 4.60
C VAL A 264 11.06 -12.28 6.03
N PRO A 265 12.32 -12.14 6.51
CA PRO A 265 12.58 -11.64 7.86
C PRO A 265 12.41 -10.12 7.98
N GLY A 266 11.39 -9.58 7.29
CA GLY A 266 11.03 -8.18 7.22
C GLY A 266 10.04 -7.77 8.32
N LYS A 267 10.01 -6.46 8.59
CA LYS A 267 8.99 -5.78 9.39
C LYS A 267 7.78 -5.42 8.51
N HIS A 268 6.97 -4.45 8.96
CA HIS A 268 5.75 -4.08 8.27
C HIS A 268 5.99 -3.59 6.83
N PHE A 269 6.98 -2.75 6.58
CA PHE A 269 7.35 -2.26 5.25
C PHE A 269 8.41 -3.17 4.61
N LEU A 270 8.06 -4.45 4.38
CA LEU A 270 8.97 -5.44 3.81
C LEU A 270 9.50 -5.04 2.43
N GLN A 271 8.83 -4.18 1.71
CA GLN A 271 9.26 -3.64 0.41
C GLN A 271 10.56 -2.84 0.50
N GLU A 272 10.84 -2.23 1.65
CA GLU A 272 12.09 -1.50 1.89
C GLU A 272 13.30 -2.43 2.00
N ASP A 273 13.12 -3.55 2.68
CA ASP A 273 14.19 -4.48 3.01
C ASP A 273 14.33 -5.63 2.00
N PHE A 274 13.22 -5.99 1.31
CA PHE A 274 13.10 -7.17 0.44
C PHE A 274 12.41 -6.87 -0.89
N PRO A 275 12.81 -5.82 -1.64
CA PRO A 275 12.13 -5.44 -2.89
C PRO A 275 12.23 -6.52 -3.97
N ALA A 276 13.36 -7.25 -4.03
CA ALA A 276 13.58 -8.30 -5.02
C ALA A 276 12.67 -9.53 -4.77
N GLU A 277 12.45 -9.89 -3.51
CA GLU A 277 11.57 -10.99 -3.11
C GLU A 277 10.10 -10.64 -3.36
N VAL A 278 9.70 -9.39 -3.09
CA VAL A 278 8.36 -8.90 -3.41
C VAL A 278 8.12 -8.97 -4.91
N ALA A 279 9.06 -8.48 -5.72
CA ALA A 279 8.95 -8.51 -7.18
C ALA A 279 8.96 -9.95 -7.73
N ALA A 280 9.79 -10.83 -7.16
CA ALA A 280 9.83 -12.25 -7.54
C ALA A 280 8.50 -12.96 -7.24
N ALA A 281 7.91 -12.72 -6.05
CA ALA A 281 6.61 -13.29 -5.70
C ALA A 281 5.49 -12.79 -6.63
N ALA A 282 5.51 -11.51 -6.99
CA ALA A 282 4.55 -10.94 -7.95
C ALA A 282 4.74 -11.55 -9.35
N ALA A 283 5.98 -11.67 -9.82
CA ALA A 283 6.30 -12.27 -11.13
C ALA A 283 5.86 -13.74 -11.19
N THR A 284 6.17 -14.53 -10.18
CA THR A 284 5.73 -15.93 -10.10
C THR A 284 4.21 -16.04 -10.19
N LEU A 285 3.48 -15.18 -9.47
CA LEU A 285 2.03 -15.17 -9.47
C LEU A 285 1.44 -14.72 -10.83
N ALA A 286 2.15 -13.88 -11.55
CA ALA A 286 1.82 -13.47 -12.92
C ALA A 286 2.19 -14.52 -14.00
N GLY A 287 2.88 -15.61 -13.63
CA GLY A 287 3.32 -16.66 -14.55
C GLY A 287 4.69 -16.41 -15.19
N HIS A 288 5.47 -15.46 -14.65
CA HIS A 288 6.84 -15.17 -15.06
C HIS A 288 7.81 -15.81 -14.05
N SER A 289 8.80 -16.56 -14.55
CA SER A 289 9.81 -17.27 -13.74
C SER A 289 11.15 -16.55 -13.75
#